data_11f5860163223ae325bcaa65a5c86e80
#
_entry.id   11f5860163223ae325bcaa65a5c86e80
#
_cell.length_a   1.000
_cell.length_b   1.000
_cell.length_c   1.000
_cell.angle_alpha   90.00
_cell.angle_beta   90.00
_cell.angle_gamma   90.00
#
_symmetry.space_group_name_H-M   'P 1'
#
loop_
_entity.id
_entity.type
_entity.pdbx_description
1 polymer ?
#
loop_
_entity_poly.entity_id
_entity_poly.type
_entity_poly.pdbx_seq_one_letter_code
_entity_poly.pdbx_strand_id
1 'polypeptide(L)'
;MAISAATIDPSRVGGNLESAHAILAGLDPAHEIGFALAMNKLMTVHLNDQNSIRYDQDKAFGVENLRQAFNQVKVLKENGYGEHGEYVGLDVKAMRTTKDEDSYKHLENSLKIFKALEAKVDKFDYDFQQKCVEERDFEALEMYVMNLLMGVE
;
A
#
# COMPACT_ATOMS: atom_id res chain seq x y z
N MET A 1 -14.52 -5.55 9.54
CA MET A 1 -15.21 -6.78 9.06
C MET A 1 -16.47 -7.14 9.85
N ALA A 2 -16.51 -6.95 11.17
CA ALA A 2 -17.73 -7.20 11.96
C ALA A 2 -18.96 -6.39 11.50
N ILE A 3 -18.79 -5.11 11.17
CA ILE A 3 -19.87 -4.25 10.67
C ILE A 3 -20.44 -4.80 9.34
N SER A 4 -19.60 -5.24 8.44
CA SER A 4 -20.01 -5.83 7.16
C SER A 4 -20.83 -7.10 7.35
N ALA A 5 -20.49 -7.95 8.32
CA ALA A 5 -21.23 -9.16 8.64
C ALA A 5 -22.59 -8.89 9.33
N ALA A 6 -22.73 -7.76 10.01
CA ALA A 6 -23.94 -7.39 10.75
C ALA A 6 -24.96 -6.62 9.90
N THR A 7 -24.68 -6.31 8.64
CA THR A 7 -25.60 -5.58 7.76
C THR A 7 -26.68 -6.49 7.15
N ILE A 8 -27.79 -5.89 6.73
CA ILE A 8 -28.89 -6.61 6.06
C ILE A 8 -28.43 -7.25 4.76
N ASP A 9 -27.57 -6.56 4.00
CA ASP A 9 -26.97 -7.05 2.76
C ASP A 9 -25.45 -6.92 2.83
N PRO A 10 -24.74 -7.93 3.35
CA PRO A 10 -23.29 -7.91 3.48
C PRO A 10 -22.53 -7.81 2.15
N SER A 11 -23.17 -8.16 1.02
CA SER A 11 -22.53 -8.06 -0.29
C SER A 11 -22.30 -6.62 -0.74
N ARG A 12 -23.07 -5.68 -0.20
CA ARG A 12 -23.02 -4.25 -0.53
C ARG A 12 -22.16 -3.43 0.42
N VAL A 13 -21.56 -4.06 1.42
CA VAL A 13 -20.74 -3.39 2.43
C VAL A 13 -19.36 -4.03 2.48
N GLY A 14 -18.34 -3.20 2.39
CA GLY A 14 -16.94 -3.60 2.51
C GLY A 14 -16.09 -2.51 3.14
N GLY A 15 -14.78 -2.70 3.10
CA GLY A 15 -13.81 -1.78 3.66
C GLY A 15 -13.29 -0.81 2.59
N ASN A 16 -13.13 0.44 2.97
CA ASN A 16 -12.15 1.34 2.41
C ASN A 16 -10.91 1.26 3.31
N LEU A 17 -9.79 0.80 2.79
CA LEU A 17 -8.55 0.75 3.55
C LEU A 17 -7.70 1.96 3.23
N GLU A 18 -7.32 2.68 4.28
CA GLU A 18 -6.47 3.84 4.21
C GLU A 18 -5.16 3.59 4.94
N SER A 19 -4.04 3.82 4.23
CA SER A 19 -2.71 3.49 4.72
C SER A 19 -2.37 4.21 6.03
N ALA A 20 -2.60 5.52 6.10
CA ALA A 20 -2.31 6.32 7.30
C ALA A 20 -3.11 5.83 8.52
N HIS A 21 -4.38 5.48 8.33
CA HIS A 21 -5.22 5.00 9.42
C HIS A 21 -4.77 3.62 9.93
N ALA A 22 -4.31 2.72 9.06
CA ALA A 22 -3.73 1.46 9.49
C ALA A 22 -2.46 1.70 10.34
N ILE A 23 -1.56 2.59 9.89
CA ILE A 23 -0.35 2.94 10.61
C ILE A 23 -0.67 3.58 11.97
N LEU A 24 -1.64 4.50 12.03
CA LEU A 24 -2.11 5.12 13.28
C LEU A 24 -2.68 4.10 14.26
N ALA A 25 -3.29 3.03 13.76
CA ALA A 25 -3.76 1.92 14.58
C ALA A 25 -2.65 0.93 15.00
N GLY A 26 -1.40 1.16 14.57
CA GLY A 26 -0.28 0.26 14.82
C GLY A 26 -0.29 -1.00 13.97
N LEU A 27 -0.99 -0.97 12.83
CA LEU A 27 -1.15 -2.08 11.90
C LEU A 27 -0.29 -1.87 10.65
N ASP A 28 -0.01 -2.96 9.93
CA ASP A 28 0.63 -2.89 8.61
C ASP A 28 -0.44 -2.76 7.52
N PRO A 29 -0.42 -1.69 6.70
CA PRO A 29 -1.41 -1.48 5.66
C PRO A 29 -1.52 -2.62 4.64
N ALA A 30 -0.39 -3.25 4.27
CA ALA A 30 -0.41 -4.35 3.31
C ALA A 30 -1.10 -5.60 3.90
N HIS A 31 -0.92 -5.87 5.20
CA HIS A 31 -1.64 -6.92 5.91
C HIS A 31 -3.15 -6.65 5.94
N GLU A 32 -3.56 -5.43 6.22
CA GLU A 32 -4.97 -5.06 6.24
C GLU A 32 -5.62 -5.17 4.85
N ILE A 33 -4.90 -4.76 3.80
CA ILE A 33 -5.33 -4.95 2.41
C ILE A 33 -5.48 -6.45 2.12
N GLY A 34 -4.45 -7.26 2.40
CA GLY A 34 -4.48 -8.70 2.17
C GLY A 34 -5.60 -9.40 2.93
N PHE A 35 -5.84 -9.02 4.19
CA PHE A 35 -6.96 -9.55 4.98
C PHE A 35 -8.31 -9.20 4.36
N ALA A 36 -8.51 -7.95 3.93
CA ALA A 36 -9.75 -7.53 3.31
C ALA A 36 -9.99 -8.20 1.94
N LEU A 37 -8.92 -8.43 1.15
CA LEU A 37 -8.97 -9.21 -0.08
C LEU A 37 -9.37 -10.67 0.19
N ALA A 38 -8.73 -11.33 1.16
CA ALA A 38 -9.04 -12.71 1.54
C ALA A 38 -10.49 -12.89 1.99
N MET A 39 -11.07 -11.85 2.59
CA MET A 39 -12.47 -11.84 3.03
C MET A 39 -13.45 -11.41 1.93
N ASN A 40 -12.97 -11.08 0.73
CA ASN A 40 -13.75 -10.48 -0.36
C ASN A 40 -14.53 -9.23 0.11
N LYS A 41 -13.85 -8.35 0.85
CA LYS A 41 -14.40 -7.16 1.48
C LYS A 41 -13.61 -5.88 1.22
N LEU A 42 -12.58 -5.93 0.38
CA LEU A 42 -11.90 -4.73 -0.07
C LEU A 42 -12.71 -4.07 -1.18
N MET A 43 -13.29 -2.90 -0.92
CA MET A 43 -14.05 -2.14 -1.91
C MET A 43 -13.27 -0.98 -2.51
N THR A 44 -12.43 -0.34 -1.71
CA THR A 44 -11.54 0.72 -2.19
C THR A 44 -10.32 0.83 -1.30
N VAL A 45 -9.29 1.46 -1.82
CA VAL A 45 -8.04 1.73 -1.10
C VAL A 45 -7.71 3.21 -1.23
N HIS A 46 -7.38 3.84 -0.13
CA HIS A 46 -6.80 5.17 -0.07
C HIS A 46 -5.32 5.08 0.29
N LEU A 47 -4.47 5.40 -0.66
CA LEU A 47 -3.02 5.40 -0.48
C LEU A 47 -2.55 6.77 -0.02
N ASN A 48 -1.85 6.79 1.08
CA ASN A 48 -1.12 7.90 1.66
C ASN A 48 0.04 7.35 2.51
N ASP A 49 0.71 8.21 3.23
CA ASP A 49 1.77 7.81 4.14
C ASP A 49 1.67 8.57 5.47
N GLN A 50 2.30 8.01 6.50
CA GLN A 50 2.16 8.47 7.87
C GLN A 50 3.48 8.32 8.61
N ASN A 51 3.89 9.39 9.28
CA ASN A 51 5.07 9.36 10.12
C ASN A 51 4.70 8.95 11.55
N SER A 52 4.63 7.64 11.80
CA SER A 52 4.39 7.09 13.13
C SER A 52 3.02 7.43 13.73
N ILE A 53 2.80 7.08 15.00
CA ILE A 53 1.54 7.27 15.73
C ILE A 53 1.45 8.72 16.20
N ARG A 54 0.84 9.56 15.39
CA ARG A 54 0.64 11.00 15.66
C ARG A 54 -0.77 11.42 15.23
N TYR A 55 -0.93 12.67 14.84
CA TYR A 55 -2.15 13.11 14.13
C TYR A 55 -2.11 12.61 12.68
N ASP A 56 -3.26 12.53 12.06
CA ASP A 56 -3.46 12.13 10.69
C ASP A 56 -2.81 13.13 9.70
N GLN A 57 -1.75 12.69 9.03
CA GLN A 57 -0.90 13.57 8.22
C GLN A 57 -1.22 13.51 6.74
N ASP A 58 -1.73 12.38 6.24
CA ASP A 58 -2.00 12.11 4.83
C ASP A 58 -0.85 12.56 3.91
N LYS A 59 0.35 12.14 4.24
CA LYS A 59 1.55 12.49 3.45
C LYS A 59 1.50 11.82 2.08
N ALA A 60 2.28 12.35 1.14
CA ALA A 60 2.42 11.73 -0.16
C ALA A 60 2.83 10.26 -0.01
N PHE A 61 2.24 9.37 -0.82
CA PHE A 61 2.43 7.94 -0.76
C PHE A 61 3.91 7.54 -0.94
N GLY A 62 4.43 6.72 -0.04
CA GLY A 62 5.77 6.15 -0.09
C GLY A 62 6.91 7.08 0.34
N VAL A 63 6.63 8.28 0.87
CA VAL A 63 7.67 9.24 1.26
C VAL A 63 8.25 9.00 2.66
N GLU A 64 7.54 8.30 3.52
CA GLU A 64 7.99 7.95 4.88
C GLU A 64 8.47 6.50 4.95
N ASN A 65 7.74 5.57 4.38
CA ASN A 65 8.06 4.15 4.43
C ASN A 65 7.91 3.49 3.05
N LEU A 66 8.97 3.60 2.24
CA LEU A 66 8.98 3.06 0.89
C LEU A 66 8.79 1.52 0.86
N ARG A 67 9.33 0.79 1.84
CA ARG A 67 9.16 -0.66 1.94
C ARG A 67 7.69 -1.04 2.17
N GLN A 68 7.02 -0.34 3.06
CA GLN A 68 5.60 -0.57 3.35
C GLN A 68 4.73 -0.18 2.15
N ALA A 69 5.06 0.91 1.47
CA ALA A 69 4.40 1.29 0.22
C ALA A 69 4.57 0.23 -0.88
N PHE A 70 5.77 -0.34 -1.02
CA PHE A 70 6.01 -1.46 -1.95
C PHE A 70 5.15 -2.68 -1.62
N ASN A 71 5.07 -3.07 -0.35
CA ASN A 71 4.25 -4.20 0.07
C ASN A 71 2.77 -4.00 -0.27
N GLN A 72 2.25 -2.78 -0.12
CA GLN A 72 0.87 -2.45 -0.51
C GLN A 72 0.65 -2.58 -2.01
N VAL A 73 1.53 -2.02 -2.84
CA VAL A 73 1.43 -2.14 -4.30
C VAL A 73 1.56 -3.60 -4.72
N LYS A 74 2.46 -4.35 -4.11
CA LYS A 74 2.67 -5.77 -4.40
C LYS A 74 1.42 -6.59 -4.12
N VAL A 75 0.82 -6.48 -2.94
CA VAL A 75 -0.38 -7.26 -2.60
C VAL A 75 -1.59 -6.90 -3.46
N LEU A 76 -1.76 -5.64 -3.84
CA LEU A 76 -2.82 -5.22 -4.75
C LEU A 76 -2.62 -5.85 -6.14
N LYS A 77 -1.41 -5.75 -6.68
CA LYS A 77 -1.09 -6.24 -8.02
C LYS A 77 -1.14 -7.77 -8.12
N GLU A 78 -0.63 -8.49 -7.12
CA GLU A 78 -0.69 -9.96 -7.05
C GLU A 78 -2.12 -10.51 -7.01
N ASN A 79 -3.07 -9.73 -6.55
CA ASN A 79 -4.47 -10.11 -6.46
C ASN A 79 -5.33 -9.51 -7.59
N GLY A 80 -4.73 -8.92 -8.62
CA GLY A 80 -5.44 -8.36 -9.76
C GLY A 80 -6.36 -7.18 -9.38
N TYR A 81 -6.07 -6.49 -8.27
CA TYR A 81 -6.90 -5.38 -7.84
C TYR A 81 -6.82 -4.21 -8.83
N GLY A 82 -7.97 -3.75 -9.29
CA GLY A 82 -8.10 -2.73 -10.35
C GLY A 82 -8.49 -3.30 -11.73
N GLU A 83 -8.38 -4.62 -11.93
CA GLU A 83 -8.70 -5.27 -13.21
C GLU A 83 -10.22 -5.37 -13.45
N HIS A 84 -11.03 -5.28 -12.41
CA HIS A 84 -12.48 -5.41 -12.46
C HIS A 84 -13.22 -4.10 -12.17
N GLY A 85 -12.50 -2.98 -12.19
CA GLY A 85 -13.07 -1.65 -11.99
C GLY A 85 -12.99 -1.15 -10.55
N GLU A 86 -12.19 -1.79 -9.71
CA GLU A 86 -11.85 -1.29 -8.38
C GLU A 86 -10.98 -0.04 -8.49
N TYR A 87 -11.08 0.83 -7.49
CA TYR A 87 -10.36 2.09 -7.45
C TYR A 87 -9.28 2.10 -6.38
N VAL A 88 -8.14 2.70 -6.74
CA VAL A 88 -7.11 3.12 -5.80
C VAL A 88 -7.11 4.65 -5.80
N GLY A 89 -7.46 5.25 -4.66
CA GLY A 89 -7.44 6.69 -4.46
C GLY A 89 -6.14 7.15 -3.81
N LEU A 90 -5.75 8.38 -4.09
CA LEU A 90 -4.68 9.08 -3.38
C LEU A 90 -5.34 10.07 -2.41
N ASP A 91 -5.42 9.71 -1.13
CA ASP A 91 -5.93 10.58 -0.07
C ASP A 91 -4.77 11.28 0.62
N VAL A 92 -4.22 12.28 -0.06
CA VAL A 92 -2.99 12.96 0.36
C VAL A 92 -3.20 14.47 0.48
N LYS A 93 -2.53 15.08 1.45
CA LYS A 93 -2.62 16.51 1.75
C LYS A 93 -1.32 17.25 1.42
N ALA A 94 -1.44 18.45 0.88
CA ALA A 94 -0.30 19.37 0.79
C ALA A 94 0.14 19.79 2.20
N MET A 95 1.44 19.96 2.40
CA MET A 95 1.95 20.54 3.65
C MET A 95 1.42 21.97 3.84
N ARG A 96 1.12 22.34 5.08
CA ARG A 96 0.47 23.63 5.41
C ARG A 96 1.19 24.87 4.89
N THR A 97 2.50 24.78 4.71
CA THR A 97 3.37 25.88 4.24
C THR A 97 3.73 25.76 2.77
N THR A 98 3.13 24.82 2.05
CA THR A 98 3.33 24.68 0.61
C THR A 98 2.77 25.91 -0.09
N LYS A 99 3.52 26.44 -1.05
CA LYS A 99 3.05 27.55 -1.88
C LYS A 99 1.88 27.10 -2.76
N ASP A 100 0.98 28.00 -3.08
CA ASP A 100 -0.21 27.70 -3.89
C ASP A 100 0.13 27.11 -5.26
N GLU A 101 1.20 27.60 -5.90
CA GLU A 101 1.72 27.09 -7.17
C GLU A 101 2.19 25.63 -7.10
N ASP A 102 2.48 25.11 -5.90
CA ASP A 102 2.99 23.76 -5.64
C ASP A 102 1.92 22.85 -4.99
N SER A 103 0.72 23.34 -4.83
CA SER A 103 -0.36 22.67 -4.06
C SER A 103 -0.77 21.30 -4.58
N TYR A 104 -0.43 20.92 -5.80
CA TYR A 104 -0.73 19.63 -6.41
C TYR A 104 0.44 18.63 -6.42
N LYS A 105 1.66 19.08 -6.06
CA LYS A 105 2.87 18.23 -6.15
C LYS A 105 2.82 16.96 -5.33
N HIS A 106 2.12 16.96 -4.19
CA HIS A 106 1.93 15.78 -3.37
C HIS A 106 1.17 14.67 -4.12
N LEU A 107 0.19 15.01 -4.95
CA LEU A 107 -0.53 14.06 -5.82
C LEU A 107 0.38 13.51 -6.92
N GLU A 108 1.10 14.41 -7.63
CA GLU A 108 2.04 13.96 -8.67
C GLU A 108 3.13 13.04 -8.13
N ASN A 109 3.70 13.39 -6.97
CA ASN A 109 4.74 12.59 -6.34
C ASN A 109 4.22 11.22 -5.92
N SER A 110 3.03 11.17 -5.32
CA SER A 110 2.37 9.91 -4.96
C SER A 110 2.16 9.01 -6.18
N LEU A 111 1.67 9.57 -7.27
CA LEU A 111 1.46 8.84 -8.53
C LEU A 111 2.78 8.34 -9.14
N LYS A 112 3.83 9.17 -9.11
CA LYS A 112 5.17 8.78 -9.59
C LYS A 112 5.75 7.63 -8.79
N ILE A 113 5.63 7.69 -7.45
CA ILE A 113 6.10 6.61 -6.56
C ILE A 113 5.28 5.34 -6.80
N PHE A 114 3.96 5.44 -6.87
CA PHE A 114 3.10 4.28 -7.14
C PHE A 114 3.51 3.56 -8.43
N LYS A 115 3.63 4.30 -9.55
CA LYS A 115 4.07 3.72 -10.84
C LYS A 115 5.48 3.14 -10.80
N ALA A 116 6.40 3.76 -10.07
CA ALA A 116 7.74 3.23 -9.91
C ALA A 116 7.74 1.92 -9.12
N LEU A 117 6.89 1.81 -8.10
CA LEU A 117 6.73 0.58 -7.32
C LEU A 117 6.02 -0.52 -8.12
N GLU A 118 5.01 -0.20 -8.93
CA GLU A 118 4.41 -1.16 -9.87
C GLU A 118 5.46 -1.77 -10.80
N ALA A 119 6.33 -0.94 -11.39
CA ALA A 119 7.40 -1.41 -12.25
C ALA A 119 8.45 -2.28 -11.51
N LYS A 120 8.61 -2.11 -10.20
CA LYS A 120 9.46 -2.98 -9.38
C LYS A 120 8.76 -4.30 -9.05
N VAL A 121 7.46 -4.29 -8.83
CA VAL A 121 6.66 -5.52 -8.66
C VAL A 121 6.71 -6.37 -9.93
N ASP A 122 6.68 -5.75 -11.13
CA ASP A 122 6.82 -6.47 -12.41
C ASP A 122 8.17 -7.20 -12.58
N LYS A 123 9.19 -6.74 -11.87
CA LYS A 123 10.55 -7.32 -11.90
C LYS A 123 10.83 -8.21 -10.69
N PHE A 124 9.83 -8.41 -9.84
CA PHE A 124 10.01 -9.18 -8.61
C PHE A 124 10.21 -10.65 -8.92
N ASP A 125 11.25 -11.26 -8.35
CA ASP A 125 11.58 -12.67 -8.52
C ASP A 125 10.81 -13.52 -7.51
N TYR A 126 9.68 -14.06 -7.96
CA TYR A 126 8.81 -14.91 -7.13
C TYR A 126 9.42 -16.28 -6.87
N ASP A 127 10.24 -16.79 -7.79
CA ASP A 127 10.92 -18.07 -7.61
C ASP A 127 11.98 -17.95 -6.52
N PHE A 128 12.72 -16.84 -6.52
CA PHE A 128 13.67 -16.54 -5.44
C PHE A 128 12.95 -16.36 -4.09
N GLN A 129 11.82 -15.65 -4.06
CA GLN A 129 11.01 -15.54 -2.85
C GLN A 129 10.59 -16.93 -2.33
N GLN A 130 10.05 -17.78 -3.22
CA GLN A 130 9.61 -19.13 -2.86
C GLN A 130 10.76 -19.95 -2.29
N LYS A 131 11.92 -19.91 -2.93
CA LYS A 131 13.14 -20.57 -2.45
C LYS A 131 13.53 -20.09 -1.05
N CYS A 132 13.59 -18.77 -0.83
CA CYS A 132 13.92 -18.22 0.49
C CYS A 132 12.94 -18.68 1.57
N VAL A 133 11.65 -18.75 1.26
CA VAL A 133 10.63 -19.23 2.20
C VAL A 133 10.83 -20.71 2.53
N GLU A 134 11.09 -21.57 1.55
CA GLU A 134 11.33 -23.01 1.73
C GLU A 134 12.60 -23.28 2.55
N GLU A 135 13.67 -22.53 2.25
CA GLU A 135 14.96 -22.64 2.96
C GLU A 135 14.97 -21.88 4.30
N ARG A 136 13.94 -21.08 4.59
CA ARG A 136 13.82 -20.17 5.74
C ARG A 136 14.94 -19.13 5.81
N ASP A 137 15.47 -18.73 4.64
CA ASP A 137 16.46 -17.68 4.52
C ASP A 137 15.77 -16.32 4.32
N PHE A 138 15.15 -15.84 5.40
CA PHE A 138 14.43 -14.56 5.39
C PHE A 138 15.35 -13.36 5.28
N GLU A 139 16.60 -13.47 5.75
CA GLU A 139 17.59 -12.41 5.62
C GLU A 139 17.96 -12.16 4.15
N ALA A 140 18.14 -13.23 3.36
CA ALA A 140 18.36 -13.09 1.92
C ALA A 140 17.17 -12.45 1.21
N LEU A 141 15.94 -12.83 1.59
CA LEU A 141 14.72 -12.24 1.04
C LEU A 141 14.61 -10.74 1.39
N GLU A 142 14.88 -10.36 2.63
CA GLU A 142 14.88 -8.96 3.06
C GLU A 142 15.89 -8.12 2.27
N MET A 143 17.11 -8.63 2.12
CA MET A 143 18.15 -7.94 1.35
C MET A 143 17.80 -7.86 -0.14
N TYR A 144 17.21 -8.90 -0.71
CA TYR A 144 16.72 -8.87 -2.09
C TYR A 144 15.70 -7.73 -2.29
N VAL A 145 14.70 -7.63 -1.43
CA VAL A 145 13.71 -6.56 -1.55
C VAL A 145 14.33 -5.18 -1.37
N MET A 146 15.27 -5.03 -0.42
CA MET A 146 15.97 -3.76 -0.24
C MET A 146 16.80 -3.37 -1.47
N ASN A 147 17.53 -4.32 -2.06
CA ASN A 147 18.30 -4.08 -3.29
C ASN A 147 17.39 -3.69 -4.46
N LEU A 148 16.26 -4.41 -4.62
CA LEU A 148 15.25 -4.08 -5.62
C LEU A 148 14.74 -2.64 -5.46
N LEU A 149 14.44 -2.22 -4.22
CA LEU A 149 13.96 -0.86 -3.93
C LEU A 149 15.03 0.20 -4.17
N MET A 150 16.26 -0.06 -3.79
CA MET A 150 17.40 0.84 -3.99
C MET A 150 17.88 0.88 -5.45
N GLY A 151 17.48 -0.08 -6.29
CA GLY A 151 17.96 -0.20 -7.66
C GLY A 151 19.42 -0.68 -7.74
N VAL A 152 19.85 -1.50 -6.77
CA VAL A 152 21.18 -2.14 -6.74
C VAL A 152 21.02 -3.55 -7.26
N GLU A 153 21.92 -3.96 -8.18
CA GLU A 153 21.99 -5.32 -8.73
C GLU A 153 22.70 -6.29 -7.78
#